data_c15f84ef97feb83a0a964c239262c8c8
#
_entry.id   c15f84ef97feb83a0a964c239262c8c8
#
_cell.length_a   1.000
_cell.length_b   1.000
_cell.length_c   1.000
_cell.angle_alpha   90.00
_cell.angle_beta   90.00
_cell.angle_gamma   90.00
#
_symmetry.space_group_name_H-M   'P 1'
#
loop_
_entity.id
_entity.type
_entity.pdbx_description
1 polymer ?
#
loop_
_entity_poly.entity_id
_entity_poly.type
_entity_poly.pdbx_seq_one_letter_code
_entity_poly.pdbx_strand_id
1 'polypeptide(L)'
;LDLVWKQEVMNAMTVSLSAADIAVILVSLCVVLGVGLWATRRNISTAQEYFVASGQLPWWMNGTAFVSTSVSSEQIVGTVGSAYENGMGIANWEWWSLPCYIVLIAIFIPIYLKNRVTTVPELLTRRFSPACGAVYSYVMLFAYVLIFLVPVLYGGSFTFSKLTGWSFYAILWGTVVLVA
;
A
#
# COMPACT_ATOMS: atom_id res chain seq x y z
N LEU A 1 -2.51 -28.47 26.56
CA LEU A 1 -1.28 -28.28 25.79
C LEU A 1 -1.32 -27.01 24.96
N ASP A 2 -2.46 -26.63 24.36
CA ASP A 2 -2.59 -25.46 23.50
C ASP A 2 -2.44 -24.11 24.20
N LEU A 3 -2.81 -23.99 25.46
CA LEU A 3 -2.70 -22.75 26.22
C LEU A 3 -1.25 -22.44 26.62
N VAL A 4 -0.48 -23.43 26.96
CA VAL A 4 0.94 -23.29 27.35
C VAL A 4 1.77 -22.89 26.13
N TRP A 5 1.54 -23.54 24.97
CA TRP A 5 2.17 -23.15 23.71
C TRP A 5 1.83 -21.73 23.28
N LYS A 6 0.57 -21.31 23.40
CA LYS A 6 0.18 -19.92 23.12
C LYS A 6 0.88 -18.92 24.05
N GLN A 7 1.03 -19.28 25.32
CA GLN A 7 1.70 -18.44 26.31
C GLN A 7 3.21 -18.35 26.04
N GLU A 8 3.88 -19.45 25.71
CA GLU A 8 5.30 -19.46 25.36
C GLU A 8 5.57 -18.71 24.04
N VAL A 9 4.74 -18.88 23.03
CA VAL A 9 4.82 -18.13 21.77
C VAL A 9 4.57 -16.63 22.01
N MET A 10 3.59 -16.27 22.85
CA MET A 10 3.37 -14.87 23.21
C MET A 10 4.53 -14.26 24.00
N ASN A 11 5.16 -15.02 24.89
CA ASN A 11 6.32 -14.54 25.67
C ASN A 11 7.61 -14.49 24.79
N ALA A 12 7.74 -15.37 23.81
CA ALA A 12 8.84 -15.33 22.84
C ALA A 12 8.68 -14.17 21.82
N MET A 13 7.48 -13.64 21.66
CA MET A 13 7.18 -12.50 20.78
C MET A 13 7.31 -11.12 21.45
N THR A 14 7.77 -11.02 22.67
CA THR A 14 8.20 -9.72 23.22
C THR A 14 9.56 -9.34 22.62
N VAL A 15 9.54 -8.96 21.35
CA VAL A 15 10.71 -8.36 20.70
C VAL A 15 10.87 -6.98 21.34
N SER A 16 11.78 -6.87 22.30
CA SER A 16 12.20 -5.57 22.83
C SER A 16 13.03 -4.89 21.75
N LEU A 17 12.50 -3.81 21.17
CA LEU A 17 13.27 -2.99 20.23
C LEU A 17 14.52 -2.46 20.92
N SER A 18 15.68 -2.79 20.37
CA SER A 18 16.96 -2.22 20.80
C SER A 18 17.03 -0.73 20.40
N ALA A 19 17.84 0.04 21.10
CA ALA A 19 18.12 1.43 20.70
C ALA A 19 18.65 1.52 19.26
N ALA A 20 19.38 0.49 18.80
CA ALA A 20 19.84 0.40 17.41
C ALA A 20 18.68 0.24 16.41
N ASP A 21 17.66 -0.55 16.73
CA ASP A 21 16.49 -0.75 15.87
C ASP A 21 15.69 0.54 15.72
N ILE A 22 15.49 1.26 16.83
CA ILE A 22 14.82 2.56 16.83
C ILE A 22 15.61 3.57 15.98
N ALA A 23 16.94 3.59 16.12
CA ALA A 23 17.79 4.48 15.32
C ALA A 23 17.68 4.17 13.84
N VAL A 24 17.69 2.89 13.42
CA VAL A 24 17.52 2.48 12.02
C VAL A 24 16.15 2.91 11.48
N ILE A 25 15.07 2.72 12.26
CA ILE A 25 13.72 3.14 11.87
C ILE A 25 13.66 4.66 11.68
N LEU A 26 14.19 5.43 12.61
CA LEU A 26 14.19 6.90 12.53
C LEU A 26 15.03 7.40 11.35
N VAL A 27 16.21 6.84 11.15
CA VAL A 27 17.09 7.22 10.04
C VAL A 27 16.41 6.90 8.70
N SER A 28 15.82 5.71 8.53
CA SER A 28 15.10 5.34 7.31
C SER A 28 13.92 6.27 7.04
N LEU A 29 13.14 6.61 8.07
CA LEU A 29 12.03 7.56 7.96
C LEU A 29 12.52 8.96 7.54
N CYS A 30 13.59 9.46 8.18
CA CYS A 30 14.19 10.76 7.85
C CYS A 30 14.72 10.78 6.40
N VAL A 31 15.35 9.70 5.94
CA VAL A 31 15.84 9.59 4.56
C VAL A 31 14.68 9.63 3.57
N VAL A 32 13.62 8.83 3.80
CA VAL A 32 12.44 8.79 2.91
C VAL A 32 11.76 10.15 2.87
N LEU A 33 11.50 10.77 4.03
CA LEU A 33 10.89 12.10 4.10
C LEU A 33 11.80 13.16 3.47
N GLY A 34 13.11 13.10 3.71
CA GLY A 34 14.08 14.04 3.14
C GLY A 34 14.12 13.97 1.62
N VAL A 35 14.14 12.75 1.05
CA VAL A 35 14.09 12.55 -0.41
C VAL A 35 12.74 13.01 -0.97
N GLY A 36 11.64 12.71 -0.29
CA GLY A 36 10.30 13.16 -0.70
C GLY A 36 10.19 14.68 -0.73
N LEU A 37 10.61 15.36 0.33
CA LEU A 37 10.59 16.82 0.40
C LEU A 37 11.56 17.47 -0.63
N TRP A 38 12.71 16.85 -0.86
CA TRP A 38 13.64 17.32 -1.88
C TRP A 38 13.05 17.19 -3.30
N ALA A 39 12.40 16.06 -3.59
CA ALA A 39 11.75 15.81 -4.87
C ALA A 39 10.56 16.75 -5.10
N THR A 40 9.80 17.07 -4.05
CA THR A 40 8.62 17.97 -4.12
C THR A 40 8.99 19.43 -4.39
N ARG A 41 10.24 19.83 -4.20
CA ARG A 41 10.72 21.20 -4.54
C ARG A 41 10.70 21.50 -6.05
N ARG A 42 10.48 20.51 -6.90
CA ARG A 42 10.19 20.75 -8.32
C ARG A 42 8.77 21.31 -8.44
N ASN A 43 8.66 22.51 -9.01
CA ASN A 43 7.37 23.15 -9.27
C ASN A 43 6.51 22.25 -10.18
N ILE A 44 5.52 21.61 -9.60
CA ILE A 44 4.48 20.89 -10.33
C ILE A 44 3.38 21.91 -10.59
N SER A 45 3.25 22.33 -11.84
CA SER A 45 2.33 23.43 -12.22
C SER A 45 0.98 22.93 -12.74
N THR A 46 0.89 21.66 -13.12
CA THR A 46 -0.31 21.12 -13.78
C THR A 46 -0.75 19.80 -13.15
N ALA A 47 -2.07 19.56 -13.04
CA ALA A 47 -2.61 18.29 -12.57
C ALA A 47 -2.09 17.10 -13.41
N GLN A 48 -1.86 17.29 -14.69
CA GLN A 48 -1.32 16.28 -15.58
C GLN A 48 0.15 15.94 -15.25
N GLU A 49 0.96 16.93 -14.87
CA GLU A 49 2.33 16.71 -14.37
C GLU A 49 2.34 15.94 -13.05
N TYR A 50 1.36 16.19 -12.18
CA TYR A 50 1.20 15.47 -10.92
C TYR A 50 0.90 13.99 -11.13
N PHE A 51 -0.05 13.65 -12.01
CA PHE A 51 -0.47 12.25 -12.22
C PHE A 51 0.48 11.43 -13.08
N VAL A 52 1.16 12.05 -14.03
CA VAL A 52 1.99 11.33 -15.02
C VAL A 52 3.48 11.65 -14.88
N ALA A 53 3.85 12.48 -13.88
CA ALA A 53 5.23 12.95 -13.69
C ALA A 53 5.89 13.40 -15.00
N SER A 54 5.13 14.07 -15.88
CA SER A 54 5.52 14.51 -17.23
C SER A 54 6.00 13.38 -18.16
N GLY A 55 5.76 12.11 -17.82
CA GLY A 55 6.22 10.96 -18.61
C GLY A 55 7.74 10.76 -18.63
N GLN A 56 8.49 11.45 -17.77
CA GLN A 56 9.96 11.46 -17.77
C GLN A 56 10.58 10.46 -16.80
N LEU A 57 9.77 9.69 -16.06
CA LEU A 57 10.30 8.70 -15.13
C LEU A 57 10.87 7.49 -15.89
N PRO A 58 12.10 7.06 -15.57
CA PRO A 58 12.67 5.86 -16.16
C PRO A 58 11.86 4.62 -15.73
N TRP A 59 11.84 3.59 -16.57
CA TRP A 59 11.05 2.38 -16.37
C TRP A 59 11.31 1.67 -15.02
N TRP A 60 12.57 1.67 -14.56
CA TRP A 60 12.94 1.05 -13.29
C TRP A 60 12.36 1.80 -12.08
N MET A 61 12.25 3.12 -12.15
CA MET A 61 11.64 3.92 -11.09
C MET A 61 10.13 3.66 -11.01
N ASN A 62 9.45 3.56 -12.16
CA ASN A 62 8.03 3.16 -12.20
C ASN A 62 7.83 1.75 -11.65
N GLY A 63 8.69 0.80 -12.02
CA GLY A 63 8.64 -0.57 -11.51
C GLY A 63 8.85 -0.63 -9.99
N THR A 64 9.85 0.09 -9.48
CA THR A 64 10.12 0.16 -8.03
C THR A 64 8.95 0.80 -7.27
N ALA A 65 8.38 1.89 -7.78
CA ALA A 65 7.22 2.54 -7.19
C ALA A 65 6.00 1.60 -7.16
N PHE A 66 5.75 0.84 -8.23
CA PHE A 66 4.68 -0.14 -8.30
C PHE A 66 4.84 -1.25 -7.24
N VAL A 67 6.02 -1.85 -7.15
CA VAL A 67 6.32 -2.88 -6.14
C VAL A 67 6.18 -2.31 -4.72
N SER A 68 6.73 -1.13 -4.47
CA SER A 68 6.67 -0.45 -3.18
C SER A 68 5.23 -0.14 -2.73
N THR A 69 4.36 0.21 -3.68
CA THR A 69 2.93 0.46 -3.40
C THR A 69 2.14 -0.83 -3.16
N SER A 70 2.59 -1.94 -3.75
CA SER A 70 1.93 -3.25 -3.61
C SER A 70 2.24 -3.94 -2.27
N VAL A 71 3.41 -3.68 -1.68
CA VAL A 71 3.79 -4.27 -0.39
C VAL A 71 3.19 -3.44 0.75
N SER A 72 2.24 -4.02 1.47
CA SER A 72 1.55 -3.38 2.60
C SER A 72 1.74 -4.15 3.90
N SER A 73 1.42 -3.51 5.03
CA SER A 73 1.37 -4.18 6.33
C SER A 73 0.35 -5.32 6.38
N GLU A 74 -0.71 -5.23 5.58
CA GLU A 74 -1.71 -6.28 5.41
C GLU A 74 -1.09 -7.55 4.81
N GLN A 75 -0.25 -7.43 3.80
CA GLN A 75 0.44 -8.59 3.22
C GLN A 75 1.44 -9.20 4.20
N ILE A 76 2.25 -8.39 4.86
CA ILE A 76 3.27 -8.89 5.78
C ILE A 76 2.62 -9.57 7.00
N VAL A 77 1.63 -8.97 7.61
CA VAL A 77 1.00 -9.49 8.84
C VAL A 77 -0.16 -10.43 8.52
N GLY A 78 -1.05 -10.04 7.60
CA GLY A 78 -2.25 -10.78 7.25
C GLY A 78 -1.94 -12.02 6.41
N THR A 79 -1.29 -11.86 5.27
CA THR A 79 -1.03 -12.97 4.34
C THR A 79 -0.03 -13.97 4.93
N VAL A 80 1.07 -13.49 5.53
CA VAL A 80 2.06 -14.37 6.16
C VAL A 80 1.48 -15.09 7.38
N GLY A 81 0.72 -14.37 8.23
CA GLY A 81 0.03 -14.97 9.38
C GLY A 81 -0.99 -16.04 8.95
N SER A 82 -1.81 -15.72 7.94
CA SER A 82 -2.78 -16.69 7.39
C SER A 82 -2.10 -17.89 6.73
N ALA A 83 -0.96 -17.69 6.06
CA ALA A 83 -0.18 -18.77 5.46
C ALA A 83 0.41 -19.69 6.54
N TYR A 84 0.80 -19.15 7.68
CA TYR A 84 1.27 -19.93 8.82
C TYR A 84 0.16 -20.84 9.39
N GLU A 85 -1.07 -20.33 9.48
CA GLU A 85 -2.21 -21.08 10.03
C GLU A 85 -2.84 -22.05 9.02
N ASN A 86 -2.95 -21.67 7.75
CA ASN A 86 -3.71 -22.38 6.72
C ASN A 86 -2.83 -23.00 5.62
N GLY A 87 -1.51 -22.82 5.70
CA GLY A 87 -0.55 -23.38 4.75
C GLY A 87 -0.53 -22.67 3.40
N MET A 88 0.01 -23.36 2.39
CA MET A 88 0.28 -22.82 1.04
C MET A 88 -0.97 -22.41 0.25
N GLY A 89 -2.16 -22.79 0.70
CA GLY A 89 -3.41 -22.41 0.02
C GLY A 89 -3.61 -20.89 -0.13
N ILE A 90 -3.07 -20.12 0.82
CA ILE A 90 -3.13 -18.64 0.79
C ILE A 90 -2.30 -18.06 -0.37
N ALA A 91 -1.22 -18.71 -0.78
CA ALA A 91 -0.40 -18.27 -1.91
C ALA A 91 -1.17 -18.22 -3.24
N ASN A 92 -2.25 -19.00 -3.39
CA ASN A 92 -3.11 -18.96 -4.57
C ASN A 92 -3.70 -17.56 -4.81
N TRP A 93 -4.01 -16.82 -3.76
CA TRP A 93 -4.53 -15.46 -3.87
C TRP A 93 -3.57 -14.53 -4.62
N GLU A 94 -2.28 -14.61 -4.29
CA GLU A 94 -1.24 -13.81 -4.93
C GLU A 94 -0.95 -14.29 -6.38
N TRP A 95 -0.96 -15.59 -6.61
CA TRP A 95 -0.65 -16.16 -7.91
C TRP A 95 -1.72 -15.86 -8.97
N TRP A 96 -2.99 -15.75 -8.59
CA TRP A 96 -4.06 -15.38 -9.51
C TRP A 96 -3.94 -13.94 -10.01
N SER A 97 -3.18 -13.10 -9.36
CA SER A 97 -2.89 -11.75 -9.85
C SER A 97 -2.00 -11.75 -11.10
N LEU A 98 -1.11 -12.75 -11.28
CA LEU A 98 -0.21 -12.83 -12.43
C LEU A 98 -0.94 -12.89 -13.79
N PRO A 99 -1.92 -13.77 -14.01
CA PRO A 99 -2.71 -13.76 -15.27
C PRO A 99 -3.40 -12.42 -15.49
N CYS A 100 -3.92 -11.79 -14.44
CA CYS A 100 -4.56 -10.47 -14.55
C CYS A 100 -3.56 -9.39 -14.99
N TYR A 101 -2.33 -9.40 -14.48
CA TYR A 101 -1.28 -8.49 -14.92
C TYR A 101 -0.86 -8.73 -16.37
N ILE A 102 -0.79 -9.98 -16.82
CA ILE A 102 -0.49 -10.31 -18.23
C ILE A 102 -1.56 -9.71 -19.14
N VAL A 103 -2.85 -9.89 -18.81
CA VAL A 103 -3.97 -9.31 -19.57
C VAL A 103 -3.91 -7.76 -19.53
N LEU A 104 -3.62 -7.19 -18.37
CA LEU A 104 -3.48 -5.74 -18.21
C LEU A 104 -2.37 -5.20 -19.13
N ILE A 105 -1.19 -5.83 -19.12
CA ILE A 105 -0.03 -5.39 -19.90
C ILE A 105 -0.27 -5.60 -21.42
N ALA A 106 -0.81 -6.75 -21.80
CA ALA A 106 -0.95 -7.10 -23.23
C ALA A 106 -2.09 -6.37 -23.92
N ILE A 107 -3.20 -6.10 -23.21
CA ILE A 107 -4.43 -5.57 -23.80
C ILE A 107 -4.69 -4.14 -23.33
N PHE A 108 -4.74 -3.91 -22.03
CA PHE A 108 -5.22 -2.62 -21.51
C PHE A 108 -4.19 -1.51 -21.60
N ILE A 109 -2.91 -1.77 -21.30
CA ILE A 109 -1.87 -0.73 -21.37
C ILE A 109 -1.72 -0.18 -22.79
N PRO A 110 -1.66 -0.97 -23.88
CA PRO A 110 -1.64 -0.43 -25.24
C PRO A 110 -2.84 0.43 -25.57
N ILE A 111 -4.04 0.05 -25.09
CA ILE A 111 -5.27 0.82 -25.31
C ILE A 111 -5.18 2.17 -24.58
N TYR A 112 -4.71 2.19 -23.33
CA TYR A 112 -4.57 3.42 -22.55
C TYR A 112 -3.56 4.37 -23.16
N LEU A 113 -2.39 3.86 -23.57
CA LEU A 113 -1.35 4.66 -24.23
C LEU A 113 -1.81 5.24 -25.56
N LYS A 114 -2.47 4.42 -26.41
CA LYS A 114 -2.99 4.87 -27.71
C LYS A 114 -4.04 5.96 -27.57
N ASN A 115 -4.90 5.87 -26.56
CA ASN A 115 -5.97 6.83 -26.33
C ASN A 115 -5.56 7.99 -25.40
N ARG A 116 -4.30 8.00 -24.94
CA ARG A 116 -3.79 9.01 -23.97
C ARG A 116 -4.71 9.16 -22.76
N VAL A 117 -5.21 8.06 -22.23
CA VAL A 117 -6.05 8.01 -21.04
C VAL A 117 -5.14 7.79 -19.83
N THR A 118 -5.26 8.64 -18.84
CA THR A 118 -4.41 8.57 -17.63
C THR A 118 -5.09 7.85 -16.47
N THR A 119 -6.42 7.82 -16.44
CA THR A 119 -7.18 7.21 -15.35
C THR A 119 -8.35 6.38 -15.84
N VAL A 120 -8.74 5.36 -15.08
CA VAL A 120 -9.90 4.50 -15.41
C VAL A 120 -11.21 5.29 -15.48
N PRO A 121 -11.51 6.24 -14.54
CA PRO A 121 -12.70 7.08 -14.66
C PRO A 121 -12.74 7.89 -15.96
N GLU A 122 -11.60 8.38 -16.41
CA GLU A 122 -11.50 9.12 -17.67
C GLU A 122 -11.84 8.22 -18.88
N LEU A 123 -11.34 6.97 -18.88
CA LEU A 123 -11.70 5.99 -19.89
C LEU A 123 -13.21 5.74 -19.94
N LEU A 124 -13.82 5.55 -18.78
CA LEU A 124 -15.26 5.30 -18.66
C LEU A 124 -16.09 6.52 -19.12
N THR A 125 -15.64 7.70 -18.78
CA THR A 125 -16.25 8.96 -19.21
C THR A 125 -16.23 9.11 -20.72
N ARG A 126 -15.08 8.81 -21.36
CA ARG A 126 -14.93 8.93 -22.81
C ARG A 126 -15.68 7.83 -23.57
N ARG A 127 -15.78 6.62 -23.01
CA ARG A 127 -16.38 5.47 -23.68
C ARG A 127 -17.89 5.38 -23.50
N PHE A 128 -18.40 5.77 -22.33
CA PHE A 128 -19.81 5.60 -21.98
C PHE A 128 -20.49 6.94 -21.72
N SER A 129 -20.23 7.55 -20.56
CA SER A 129 -20.80 8.84 -20.22
C SER A 129 -20.07 9.46 -19.02
N PRO A 130 -20.18 10.81 -18.81
CA PRO A 130 -19.65 11.47 -17.61
C PRO A 130 -20.23 10.91 -16.31
N ALA A 131 -21.49 10.50 -16.31
CA ALA A 131 -22.14 9.89 -15.16
C ALA A 131 -21.48 8.55 -14.78
N CYS A 132 -21.12 7.73 -15.75
CA CYS A 132 -20.44 6.45 -15.52
C CYS A 132 -19.07 6.65 -14.86
N GLY A 133 -18.28 7.60 -15.34
CA GLY A 133 -16.99 7.95 -14.73
C GLY A 133 -17.14 8.48 -13.30
N ALA A 134 -18.14 9.32 -13.04
CA ALA A 134 -18.42 9.84 -11.72
C ALA A 134 -18.85 8.74 -10.74
N VAL A 135 -19.80 7.89 -11.11
CA VAL A 135 -20.24 6.77 -10.27
C VAL A 135 -19.08 5.84 -9.93
N TYR A 136 -18.23 5.49 -10.91
CA TYR A 136 -17.04 4.69 -10.68
C TYR A 136 -16.10 5.37 -9.67
N SER A 137 -15.85 6.67 -9.81
CA SER A 137 -14.98 7.43 -8.89
C SER A 137 -15.52 7.42 -7.47
N TYR A 138 -16.81 7.63 -7.27
CA TYR A 138 -17.42 7.58 -5.94
C TYR A 138 -17.37 6.18 -5.31
N VAL A 139 -17.67 5.14 -6.09
CA VAL A 139 -17.60 3.75 -5.61
C VAL A 139 -16.17 3.39 -5.22
N MET A 140 -15.19 3.76 -6.03
CA MET A 140 -13.77 3.50 -5.72
C MET A 140 -13.28 4.29 -4.52
N LEU A 141 -13.67 5.56 -4.39
CA LEU A 141 -13.33 6.38 -3.22
C LEU A 141 -13.86 5.73 -1.92
N PHE A 142 -15.12 5.31 -1.94
CA PHE A 142 -15.75 4.63 -0.82
C PHE A 142 -15.05 3.30 -0.48
N ALA A 143 -14.74 2.51 -1.50
CA ALA A 143 -14.03 1.24 -1.34
C ALA A 143 -12.62 1.45 -0.77
N TYR A 144 -11.86 2.43 -1.26
CA TYR A 144 -10.53 2.72 -0.74
C TYR A 144 -10.57 3.16 0.72
N VAL A 145 -11.51 4.04 1.10
CA VAL A 145 -11.60 4.55 2.47
C VAL A 145 -12.06 3.47 3.46
N LEU A 146 -13.10 2.69 3.12
CA LEU A 146 -13.68 1.75 4.07
C LEU A 146 -13.10 0.34 4.00
N ILE A 147 -12.72 -0.13 2.82
CA ILE A 147 -12.30 -1.52 2.64
C ILE A 147 -10.77 -1.64 2.69
N PHE A 148 -10.02 -0.72 2.06
CA PHE A 148 -8.57 -0.83 1.97
C PHE A 148 -7.83 -0.08 3.08
N LEU A 149 -8.23 1.15 3.41
CA LEU A 149 -7.51 1.97 4.38
C LEU A 149 -7.63 1.40 5.81
N VAL A 150 -8.81 0.89 6.18
CA VAL A 150 -9.06 0.37 7.53
C VAL A 150 -8.16 -0.83 7.88
N PRO A 151 -8.08 -1.90 7.08
CA PRO A 151 -7.18 -3.03 7.36
C PRO A 151 -5.70 -2.63 7.40
N VAL A 152 -5.27 -1.73 6.53
CA VAL A 152 -3.87 -1.26 6.48
C VAL A 152 -3.51 -0.49 7.75
N LEU A 153 -4.36 0.46 8.18
CA LEU A 153 -4.17 1.21 9.42
C LEU A 153 -4.22 0.29 10.65
N TYR A 154 -5.17 -0.64 10.68
CA TYR A 154 -5.29 -1.61 11.76
C TYR A 154 -4.05 -2.51 11.84
N GLY A 155 -3.64 -3.13 10.74
CA GLY A 155 -2.50 -4.04 10.67
C GLY A 155 -1.19 -3.34 11.05
N GLY A 156 -0.96 -2.14 10.51
CA GLY A 156 0.19 -1.31 10.86
C GLY A 156 0.22 -0.95 12.35
N SER A 157 -0.90 -0.43 12.87
CA SER A 157 -1.00 -0.03 14.27
C SER A 157 -0.87 -1.22 15.24
N PHE A 158 -1.42 -2.36 14.88
CA PHE A 158 -1.31 -3.59 15.65
C PHE A 158 0.14 -4.06 15.76
N THR A 159 0.85 -4.08 14.63
CA THR A 159 2.26 -4.48 14.57
C THR A 159 3.13 -3.54 15.42
N PHE A 160 2.97 -2.23 15.24
CA PHE A 160 3.72 -1.24 16.02
C PHE A 160 3.41 -1.33 17.52
N SER A 161 2.14 -1.56 17.90
CA SER A 161 1.75 -1.74 19.29
C SER A 161 2.44 -2.96 19.92
N LYS A 162 2.56 -4.05 19.17
CA LYS A 162 3.27 -5.26 19.64
C LYS A 162 4.78 -5.06 19.77
N LEU A 163 5.37 -4.31 18.84
CA LEU A 163 6.81 -4.04 18.83
C LEU A 163 7.24 -3.02 19.91
N THR A 164 6.44 -1.97 20.11
CA THR A 164 6.82 -0.86 21.03
C THR A 164 6.24 -1.00 22.43
N GLY A 165 5.21 -1.85 22.59
CA GLY A 165 4.45 -1.93 23.85
C GLY A 165 3.52 -0.74 24.11
N TRP A 166 3.41 0.20 23.18
CA TRP A 166 2.54 1.37 23.32
C TRP A 166 1.08 0.99 23.12
N SER A 167 0.19 1.83 23.63
CA SER A 167 -1.25 1.66 23.45
C SER A 167 -1.62 1.63 21.96
N PHE A 168 -2.37 0.61 21.54
CA PHE A 168 -2.88 0.47 20.18
C PHE A 168 -3.59 1.74 19.68
N TYR A 169 -4.44 2.32 20.52
CA TYR A 169 -5.18 3.53 20.13
C TYR A 169 -4.30 4.76 19.93
N ALA A 170 -3.24 4.91 20.71
CA ALA A 170 -2.30 6.01 20.55
C ALA A 170 -1.55 5.91 19.21
N ILE A 171 -1.13 4.71 18.83
CA ILE A 171 -0.48 4.46 17.55
C ILE A 171 -1.46 4.62 16.40
N LEU A 172 -2.67 4.10 16.51
CA LEU A 172 -3.71 4.21 15.48
C LEU A 172 -4.01 5.68 15.16
N TRP A 173 -4.26 6.50 16.17
CA TRP A 173 -4.51 7.91 15.95
C TRP A 173 -3.26 8.66 15.46
N GLY A 174 -2.09 8.28 15.94
CA GLY A 174 -0.82 8.83 15.42
C GLY A 174 -0.61 8.54 13.94
N THR A 175 -0.88 7.31 13.50
CA THR A 175 -0.79 6.95 12.06
C THR A 175 -1.85 7.63 11.22
N VAL A 176 -3.08 7.76 11.72
CA VAL A 176 -4.14 8.50 11.04
C VAL A 176 -3.72 9.95 10.81
N VAL A 177 -3.22 10.64 11.83
CA VAL A 177 -2.76 12.04 11.70
C VAL A 177 -1.55 12.16 10.77
N LEU A 178 -0.67 11.16 10.72
CA LEU A 178 0.52 11.18 9.85
C LEU A 178 0.16 10.99 8.37
N VAL A 179 -0.92 10.25 8.09
CA VAL A 179 -1.38 9.94 6.72
C VAL A 179 -2.36 11.00 6.19
N ALA A 180 -3.09 11.72 7.07
CA ALA A 180 -4.03 12.78 6.69
C ALA A 180 -3.31 14.07 6.30
#